data_818d3c2cdedefd75ec035bce1a943d12
#
_entry.id   818d3c2cdedefd75ec035bce1a943d12
#
_cell.length_a   1.000
_cell.length_b   1.000
_cell.length_c   1.000
_cell.angle_alpha   90.00
_cell.angle_beta   90.00
_cell.angle_gamma   90.00
#
_symmetry.space_group_name_H-M   'P 1'
#
loop_
_entity.id
_entity.type
_entity.pdbx_description
1 polymer ?
#
loop_
_entity_poly.entity_id
_entity_poly.type
_entity_poly.pdbx_seq_one_letter_code
_entity_poly.pdbx_strand_id
1 'polypeptide(L)'
;MFQVGQQVCYGSSGVCEITAIGPLKMSGVSPEKQYYTLRNLFNGEIIYTPVDTKVPMRPLITSQQANELIAAIPQLTYPTVEARNSTELDSRYRELFHFDRTVDLAALLKMLYAKKNIATRSRRMNSTDERIFHQAQTLLFQELSVALNLPLSQVEDYIEQRLNQAASAEPVV
;
A
#
# COMPACT_ATOMS: atom_id res chain seq x y z
N MET A 1 -4.71 3.69 -20.93
CA MET A 1 -5.27 4.95 -20.42
C MET A 1 -6.44 4.58 -19.51
N PHE A 2 -6.49 5.13 -18.30
CA PHE A 2 -7.57 4.86 -17.35
C PHE A 2 -8.84 5.63 -17.73
N GLN A 3 -9.98 5.25 -17.14
CA GLN A 3 -11.30 5.83 -17.45
C GLN A 3 -11.92 6.48 -16.21
N VAL A 4 -12.84 7.42 -16.42
CA VAL A 4 -13.64 8.01 -15.34
C VAL A 4 -14.45 6.93 -14.64
N GLY A 5 -14.52 6.99 -13.30
CA GLY A 5 -15.13 5.98 -12.44
C GLY A 5 -14.22 4.81 -12.08
N GLN A 6 -13.06 4.68 -12.73
CA GLN A 6 -12.11 3.62 -12.40
C GLN A 6 -11.36 3.92 -11.11
N GLN A 7 -11.18 2.90 -10.28
CA GLN A 7 -10.38 2.98 -9.06
C GLN A 7 -8.94 2.54 -9.35
N VAL A 8 -7.99 3.29 -8.80
CA VAL A 8 -6.55 3.10 -9.02
C VAL A 8 -5.78 3.30 -7.73
N CYS A 9 -4.64 2.63 -7.59
CA CYS A 9 -3.62 2.99 -6.63
C CYS A 9 -2.73 4.07 -7.24
N TYR A 10 -2.56 5.21 -6.57
CA TYR A 10 -1.79 6.34 -7.03
C TYR A 10 -0.66 6.68 -6.06
N GLY A 11 0.55 6.26 -6.38
CA GLY A 11 1.75 6.52 -5.58
C GLY A 11 1.56 6.31 -4.09
N SER A 12 1.96 7.29 -3.28
CA SER A 12 1.79 7.29 -1.82
C SER A 12 0.42 7.81 -1.35
N SER A 13 -0.44 8.25 -2.25
CA SER A 13 -1.80 8.71 -1.92
C SER A 13 -2.79 7.56 -1.71
N GLY A 14 -2.43 6.32 -2.10
CA GLY A 14 -3.27 5.15 -1.92
C GLY A 14 -4.38 5.03 -2.95
N VAL A 15 -5.56 4.57 -2.51
CA VAL A 15 -6.68 4.28 -3.42
C VAL A 15 -7.47 5.53 -3.76
N CYS A 16 -7.55 5.80 -5.06
CA CYS A 16 -8.24 6.94 -5.63
C CYS A 16 -9.26 6.51 -6.70
N GLU A 17 -10.30 7.27 -6.87
CA GLU A 17 -11.24 7.18 -7.99
C GLU A 17 -10.95 8.29 -9.01
N ILE A 18 -10.95 7.95 -10.29
CA ILE A 18 -10.85 8.95 -11.36
C ILE A 18 -12.22 9.59 -11.55
N THR A 19 -12.35 10.86 -11.16
CA THR A 19 -13.61 11.58 -11.23
C THR A 19 -13.77 12.38 -12.51
N ALA A 20 -12.65 12.77 -13.14
CA ALA A 20 -12.66 13.47 -14.44
C ALA A 20 -11.34 13.27 -15.20
N ILE A 21 -11.40 13.46 -16.52
CA ILE A 21 -10.24 13.50 -17.41
C ILE A 21 -10.43 14.70 -18.33
N GLY A 22 -9.49 15.62 -18.37
CA GLY A 22 -9.59 16.78 -19.22
C GLY A 22 -8.57 17.88 -18.89
N PRO A 23 -8.62 19.00 -19.62
CA PRO A 23 -7.77 20.15 -19.34
C PRO A 23 -8.19 20.83 -18.03
N LEU A 24 -7.22 21.32 -17.27
CA LEU A 24 -7.48 22.08 -16.05
C LEU A 24 -7.60 23.57 -16.38
N LYS A 25 -8.68 24.20 -15.90
CA LYS A 25 -8.88 25.65 -15.97
C LYS A 25 -8.23 26.33 -14.76
N MET A 26 -6.91 26.25 -14.66
CA MET A 26 -6.16 26.85 -13.56
C MET A 26 -5.04 27.73 -14.11
N SER A 27 -4.75 28.83 -13.40
CA SER A 27 -3.63 29.72 -13.77
C SER A 27 -2.30 28.97 -13.67
N GLY A 28 -1.46 29.10 -14.70
CA GLY A 28 -0.15 28.43 -14.78
C GLY A 28 -0.16 27.00 -15.29
N VAL A 29 -1.31 26.47 -15.68
CA VAL A 29 -1.44 25.13 -16.27
C VAL A 29 -1.69 25.25 -17.76
N SER A 30 -0.99 24.43 -18.59
CA SER A 30 -1.21 24.42 -20.04
C SER A 30 -2.63 23.94 -20.36
N PRO A 31 -3.43 24.74 -21.12
CA PRO A 31 -4.80 24.37 -21.45
C PRO A 31 -4.91 23.18 -22.43
N GLU A 32 -3.80 22.81 -23.07
CA GLU A 32 -3.76 21.67 -24.02
C GLU A 32 -3.46 20.34 -23.31
N LYS A 33 -2.94 20.40 -22.09
CA LYS A 33 -2.52 19.20 -21.36
C LYS A 33 -3.71 18.57 -20.65
N GLN A 34 -3.85 17.26 -20.84
CA GLN A 34 -4.89 16.45 -20.19
C GLN A 34 -4.44 16.03 -18.80
N TYR A 35 -5.37 16.08 -17.85
CA TYR A 35 -5.17 15.68 -16.46
C TYR A 35 -6.23 14.67 -16.02
N TYR A 36 -5.82 13.76 -15.16
CA TYR A 36 -6.75 13.04 -14.30
C TYR A 36 -7.10 13.90 -13.09
N THR A 37 -8.36 13.97 -12.75
CA THR A 37 -8.83 14.40 -11.43
C THR A 37 -9.10 13.17 -10.61
N LEU A 38 -8.32 12.96 -9.56
CA LEU A 38 -8.42 11.83 -8.67
C LEU A 38 -9.05 12.27 -7.36
N ARG A 39 -9.94 11.47 -6.81
CA ARG A 39 -10.48 11.64 -5.46
C ARG A 39 -10.02 10.46 -4.61
N ASN A 40 -9.25 10.73 -3.55
CA ASN A 40 -8.88 9.70 -2.59
C ASN A 40 -10.14 9.19 -1.88
N LEU A 41 -10.33 7.86 -1.83
CA LEU A 41 -11.54 7.24 -1.29
C LEU A 41 -11.65 7.29 0.23
N PHE A 42 -10.56 7.51 0.95
CA PHE A 42 -10.50 7.44 2.40
C PHE A 42 -10.46 8.80 3.10
N ASN A 43 -9.81 9.80 2.50
CA ASN A 43 -9.72 11.16 3.06
C ASN A 43 -10.42 12.23 2.22
N GLY A 44 -10.93 11.88 1.03
CA GLY A 44 -11.63 12.80 0.13
C GLY A 44 -10.74 13.80 -0.59
N GLU A 45 -9.42 13.72 -0.46
CA GLU A 45 -8.47 14.62 -1.11
C GLU A 45 -8.62 14.59 -2.63
N ILE A 46 -8.61 15.76 -3.27
CA ILE A 46 -8.64 15.89 -4.73
C ILE A 46 -7.22 16.14 -5.23
N ILE A 47 -6.77 15.28 -6.14
CA ILE A 47 -5.44 15.32 -6.72
C ILE A 47 -5.59 15.53 -8.23
N TYR A 48 -4.84 16.48 -8.76
CA TYR A 48 -4.73 16.71 -10.20
C TYR A 48 -3.38 16.19 -10.68
N THR A 49 -3.37 15.26 -11.61
CA THR A 49 -2.13 14.71 -12.16
C THR A 49 -2.20 14.61 -13.67
N PRO A 50 -1.13 14.96 -14.40
CA PRO A 50 -1.11 14.80 -15.84
C PRO A 50 -1.33 13.34 -16.25
N VAL A 51 -1.96 13.12 -17.42
CA VAL A 51 -2.18 11.74 -17.92
C VAL A 51 -0.87 11.02 -18.25
N ASP A 52 0.22 11.76 -18.46
CA ASP A 52 1.59 11.30 -18.68
C ASP A 52 2.44 11.35 -17.39
N THR A 53 1.80 11.31 -16.21
CA THR A 53 2.49 11.35 -14.92
C THR A 53 3.55 10.25 -14.79
N LYS A 54 4.65 10.59 -14.11
CA LYS A 54 5.68 9.61 -13.72
C LYS A 54 5.41 8.96 -12.37
N VAL A 55 4.40 9.46 -11.65
CA VAL A 55 3.99 8.83 -10.39
C VAL A 55 3.34 7.50 -10.72
N PRO A 56 3.73 6.39 -10.06
CA PRO A 56 3.14 5.08 -10.30
C PRO A 56 1.63 5.12 -10.12
N MET A 57 0.92 4.64 -11.14
CA MET A 57 -0.54 4.56 -11.16
C MET A 57 -0.95 3.23 -11.76
N ARG A 58 -1.68 2.41 -11.00
CA ARG A 58 -2.07 1.07 -11.41
C ARG A 58 -3.50 0.73 -10.97
N PRO A 59 -4.16 -0.24 -11.61
CA PRO A 59 -5.41 -0.79 -11.10
C PRO A 59 -5.23 -1.40 -9.71
N LEU A 60 -6.31 -1.48 -8.95
CA LEU A 60 -6.34 -2.28 -7.72
C LEU A 60 -6.21 -3.77 -8.05
N ILE A 61 -5.70 -4.53 -7.09
CA ILE A 61 -5.76 -5.98 -7.15
C ILE A 61 -7.22 -6.45 -7.06
N THR A 62 -7.51 -7.61 -7.65
CA THR A 62 -8.82 -8.24 -7.54
C THR A 62 -9.00 -8.90 -6.17
N SER A 63 -10.25 -9.22 -5.80
CA SER A 63 -10.54 -9.97 -4.56
C SER A 63 -9.82 -11.33 -4.52
N GLN A 64 -9.71 -12.01 -5.67
CA GLN A 64 -8.94 -13.25 -5.77
C GLN A 64 -7.46 -13.01 -5.47
N GLN A 65 -6.84 -12.03 -6.13
CA GLN A 65 -5.44 -11.68 -5.92
C GLN A 65 -5.17 -11.23 -4.47
N ALA A 66 -6.11 -10.52 -3.84
CA ALA A 66 -6.02 -10.15 -2.43
C ALA A 66 -5.98 -11.37 -1.51
N ASN A 67 -6.85 -12.37 -1.75
CA ASN A 67 -6.86 -13.61 -0.97
C ASN A 67 -5.59 -14.46 -1.22
N GLU A 68 -5.12 -14.54 -2.46
CA GLU A 68 -3.87 -15.22 -2.81
C GLU A 68 -2.66 -14.55 -2.13
N LEU A 69 -2.61 -13.21 -2.13
CA LEU A 69 -1.57 -12.46 -1.44
C LEU A 69 -1.58 -12.74 0.07
N ILE A 70 -2.76 -12.68 0.72
CA ILE A 70 -2.88 -12.95 2.15
C ILE A 70 -2.39 -14.37 2.47
N ALA A 71 -2.79 -15.37 1.69
CA ALA A 71 -2.32 -16.75 1.86
C ALA A 71 -0.81 -16.91 1.67
N ALA A 72 -0.20 -16.07 0.82
CA ALA A 72 1.25 -16.08 0.56
C ALA A 72 2.07 -15.35 1.62
N ILE A 73 1.48 -14.52 2.49
CA ILE A 73 2.21 -13.72 3.52
C ILE A 73 3.20 -14.58 4.32
N PRO A 74 2.87 -15.79 4.82
CA PRO A 74 3.81 -16.61 5.58
C PRO A 74 5.09 -16.97 4.81
N GLN A 75 5.01 -17.15 3.49
CA GLN A 75 6.12 -17.52 2.61
C GLN A 75 6.88 -16.30 2.04
N LEU A 76 6.34 -15.06 2.19
CA LEU A 76 7.04 -13.87 1.71
C LEU A 76 8.40 -13.74 2.40
N THR A 77 9.43 -13.59 1.59
CA THR A 77 10.79 -13.26 2.04
C THR A 77 11.05 -11.77 1.93
N TYR A 78 11.95 -11.26 2.75
CA TYR A 78 12.35 -9.86 2.72
C TYR A 78 13.84 -9.75 3.04
N PRO A 79 14.55 -8.77 2.45
CA PRO A 79 15.95 -8.55 2.75
C PRO A 79 16.12 -7.98 4.17
N THR A 80 17.27 -8.24 4.78
CA THR A 80 17.67 -7.57 6.02
C THR A 80 17.93 -6.10 5.73
N VAL A 81 17.31 -5.20 6.50
CA VAL A 81 17.50 -3.75 6.39
C VAL A 81 18.35 -3.27 7.56
N GLU A 82 19.59 -2.94 7.26
CA GLU A 82 20.53 -2.35 8.20
C GLU A 82 20.91 -0.94 7.76
N ALA A 83 21.03 -0.03 8.72
CA ALA A 83 21.41 1.35 8.45
C ALA A 83 22.09 1.96 9.68
N ARG A 84 22.98 2.92 9.44
CA ARG A 84 23.73 3.63 10.48
C ARG A 84 22.95 4.78 11.10
N ASN A 85 21.98 5.31 10.35
CA ASN A 85 21.14 6.43 10.78
C ASN A 85 19.75 6.37 10.12
N SER A 86 18.85 7.24 10.56
CA SER A 86 17.45 7.26 10.08
C SER A 86 17.31 7.65 8.61
N THR A 87 18.17 8.50 8.08
CA THR A 87 18.16 8.91 6.66
C THR A 87 18.55 7.76 5.75
N GLU A 88 19.62 7.05 6.11
CA GLU A 88 20.04 5.84 5.39
C GLU A 88 18.98 4.75 5.47
N LEU A 89 18.34 4.57 6.62
CA LEU A 89 17.27 3.62 6.81
C LEU A 89 16.07 3.91 5.88
N ASP A 90 15.66 5.16 5.79
CA ASP A 90 14.59 5.59 4.88
C ASP A 90 14.95 5.32 3.41
N SER A 91 16.17 5.65 2.98
CA SER A 91 16.66 5.35 1.64
C SER A 91 16.67 3.86 1.35
N ARG A 92 17.11 3.03 2.29
CA ARG A 92 17.11 1.57 2.15
C ARG A 92 15.72 1.00 1.99
N TYR A 93 14.74 1.48 2.76
CA TYR A 93 13.36 1.05 2.58
C TYR A 93 12.83 1.39 1.18
N ARG A 94 13.12 2.57 0.66
CA ARG A 94 12.69 3.00 -0.68
C ARG A 94 13.39 2.23 -1.81
N GLU A 95 14.63 1.81 -1.61
CA GLU A 95 15.39 1.01 -2.57
C GLU A 95 14.89 -0.45 -2.63
N LEU A 96 14.55 -1.03 -1.48
CA LEU A 96 14.24 -2.44 -1.35
C LEU A 96 12.75 -2.76 -1.53
N PHE A 97 11.87 -1.80 -1.26
CA PHE A 97 10.43 -1.99 -1.32
C PHE A 97 9.76 -0.92 -2.18
N HIS A 98 9.00 -1.38 -3.15
CA HIS A 98 8.24 -0.51 -4.03
C HIS A 98 6.84 -0.30 -3.45
N PHE A 99 6.57 0.90 -2.93
CA PHE A 99 5.29 1.24 -2.28
C PHE A 99 4.08 1.23 -3.23
N ASP A 100 4.32 1.16 -4.52
CA ASP A 100 3.30 0.95 -5.56
C ASP A 100 3.01 -0.53 -5.85
N ARG A 101 3.72 -1.47 -5.19
CA ARG A 101 3.52 -2.91 -5.36
C ARG A 101 2.94 -3.53 -4.09
N THR A 102 1.75 -4.09 -4.19
CA THR A 102 1.01 -4.66 -3.05
C THR A 102 1.80 -5.78 -2.34
N VAL A 103 2.52 -6.60 -3.10
CA VAL A 103 3.35 -7.68 -2.53
C VAL A 103 4.53 -7.12 -1.71
N ASP A 104 5.14 -6.03 -2.17
CA ASP A 104 6.26 -5.40 -1.44
C ASP A 104 5.76 -4.75 -0.15
N LEU A 105 4.57 -4.14 -0.16
CA LEU A 105 3.91 -3.63 1.05
C LEU A 105 3.63 -4.76 2.06
N ALA A 106 3.14 -5.90 1.61
CA ALA A 106 2.89 -7.06 2.47
C ALA A 106 4.18 -7.63 3.06
N ALA A 107 5.25 -7.76 2.26
CA ALA A 107 6.56 -8.22 2.72
C ALA A 107 7.19 -7.25 3.73
N LEU A 108 7.10 -5.95 3.46
CA LEU A 108 7.57 -4.88 4.35
C LEU A 108 6.83 -4.90 5.69
N LEU A 109 5.51 -5.02 5.68
CA LEU A 109 4.72 -5.14 6.90
C LEU A 109 5.08 -6.39 7.69
N LYS A 110 5.20 -7.54 7.04
CA LYS A 110 5.64 -8.78 7.70
C LYS A 110 6.96 -8.58 8.45
N MET A 111 7.96 -7.96 7.80
CA MET A 111 9.25 -7.65 8.41
C MET A 111 9.11 -6.71 9.61
N LEU A 112 8.33 -5.65 9.47
CA LEU A 112 8.17 -4.63 10.52
C LEU A 112 7.34 -5.17 11.71
N TYR A 113 6.35 -6.04 11.48
CA TYR A 113 5.67 -6.78 12.55
C TYR A 113 6.65 -7.67 13.34
N ALA A 114 7.55 -8.37 12.67
CA ALA A 114 8.58 -9.16 13.33
C ALA A 114 9.50 -8.28 14.18
N LYS A 115 9.95 -7.13 13.65
CA LYS A 115 10.72 -6.14 14.42
C LYS A 115 9.95 -5.63 15.64
N LYS A 116 8.68 -5.30 15.48
CA LYS A 116 7.80 -4.80 16.56
C LYS A 116 7.68 -5.83 17.68
N ASN A 117 7.51 -7.09 17.38
CA ASN A 117 7.39 -8.18 18.34
C ASN A 117 8.70 -8.43 19.12
N ILE A 118 9.84 -8.28 18.47
CA ILE A 118 11.16 -8.35 19.12
C ILE A 118 11.37 -7.11 20.00
N ALA A 119 10.98 -5.93 19.52
CA ALA A 119 11.14 -4.67 20.23
C ALA A 119 10.34 -4.61 21.55
N THR A 120 9.15 -5.22 21.61
CA THR A 120 8.33 -5.32 22.84
C THR A 120 9.05 -6.05 23.96
N ARG A 121 10.08 -6.84 23.65
CA ARG A 121 10.89 -7.58 24.66
C ARG A 121 12.14 -6.83 25.14
N SER A 122 12.68 -5.86 24.39
CA SER A 122 13.94 -5.19 24.74
C SER A 122 14.13 -3.75 24.26
N ARG A 123 13.42 -3.25 23.25
CA ARG A 123 13.57 -1.88 22.71
C ARG A 123 12.36 -1.44 21.90
N ARG A 124 11.99 -0.14 21.98
CA ARG A 124 11.00 0.48 21.08
C ARG A 124 11.50 0.45 19.64
N MET A 125 10.57 0.29 18.67
CA MET A 125 10.86 0.59 17.27
C MET A 125 11.35 2.03 17.16
N ASN A 126 12.30 2.28 16.25
CA ASN A 126 12.71 3.64 15.96
C ASN A 126 11.61 4.38 15.17
N SER A 127 11.66 5.72 15.19
CA SER A 127 10.63 6.57 14.57
C SER A 127 10.52 6.38 13.05
N THR A 128 11.61 6.01 12.37
CA THR A 128 11.60 5.71 10.93
C THR A 128 10.86 4.42 10.65
N ASP A 129 11.13 3.35 11.40
CA ASP A 129 10.40 2.08 11.28
C ASP A 129 8.91 2.27 11.58
N GLU A 130 8.55 3.04 12.62
CA GLU A 130 7.15 3.35 12.96
C GLU A 130 6.44 4.10 11.82
N ARG A 131 7.08 5.12 11.26
CA ARG A 131 6.52 5.91 10.15
C ARG A 131 6.30 5.04 8.90
N ILE A 132 7.31 4.26 8.52
CA ILE A 132 7.25 3.34 7.36
C ILE A 132 6.19 2.26 7.58
N PHE A 133 6.10 1.71 8.80
CA PHE A 133 5.07 0.75 9.18
C PHE A 133 3.66 1.31 8.94
N HIS A 134 3.38 2.51 9.48
CA HIS A 134 2.07 3.13 9.31
C HIS A 134 1.76 3.48 7.86
N GLN A 135 2.74 3.94 7.10
CA GLN A 135 2.56 4.23 5.67
C GLN A 135 2.23 2.96 4.89
N ALA A 136 3.00 1.89 5.07
CA ALA A 136 2.78 0.62 4.38
C ALA A 136 1.45 -0.02 4.79
N GLN A 137 1.11 0.01 6.08
CA GLN A 137 -0.17 -0.49 6.60
C GLN A 137 -1.36 0.25 5.99
N THR A 138 -1.29 1.59 5.97
CA THR A 138 -2.34 2.41 5.39
C THR A 138 -2.57 2.05 3.92
N LEU A 139 -1.51 2.01 3.11
CA LEU A 139 -1.61 1.73 1.68
C LEU A 139 -2.16 0.32 1.41
N LEU A 140 -1.62 -0.69 2.10
CA LEU A 140 -2.04 -2.08 1.93
C LEU A 140 -3.49 -2.28 2.39
N PHE A 141 -3.85 -1.78 3.58
CA PHE A 141 -5.18 -2.01 4.14
C PHE A 141 -6.27 -1.26 3.35
N GLN A 142 -5.99 -0.08 2.85
CA GLN A 142 -6.91 0.64 1.95
C GLN A 142 -7.17 -0.16 0.67
N GLU A 143 -6.14 -0.69 0.03
CA GLU A 143 -6.32 -1.49 -1.17
C GLU A 143 -7.08 -2.79 -0.89
N LEU A 144 -6.72 -3.51 0.17
CA LEU A 144 -7.42 -4.73 0.58
C LEU A 144 -8.88 -4.47 0.97
N SER A 145 -9.16 -3.37 1.66
CA SER A 145 -10.53 -2.95 2.02
C SER A 145 -11.42 -2.84 0.79
N VAL A 146 -10.94 -2.16 -0.25
CA VAL A 146 -11.68 -1.99 -1.50
C VAL A 146 -11.75 -3.30 -2.30
N ALA A 147 -10.63 -4.01 -2.45
CA ALA A 147 -10.56 -5.26 -3.23
C ALA A 147 -11.43 -6.37 -2.63
N LEU A 148 -11.55 -6.44 -1.31
CA LEU A 148 -12.34 -7.45 -0.59
C LEU A 148 -13.75 -6.96 -0.23
N ASN A 149 -14.07 -5.70 -0.53
CA ASN A 149 -15.33 -5.05 -0.14
C ASN A 149 -15.59 -5.16 1.38
N LEU A 150 -14.57 -4.86 2.17
CA LEU A 150 -14.62 -4.88 3.63
C LEU A 150 -14.40 -3.47 4.21
N PRO A 151 -15.02 -3.13 5.34
CA PRO A 151 -14.65 -1.93 6.09
C PRO A 151 -13.15 -1.95 6.45
N LEU A 152 -12.49 -0.80 6.39
CA LEU A 152 -11.05 -0.68 6.70
C LEU A 152 -10.72 -1.26 8.10
N SER A 153 -11.61 -1.06 9.07
CA SER A 153 -11.46 -1.56 10.44
C SER A 153 -11.51 -3.09 10.57
N GLN A 154 -11.98 -3.80 9.55
CA GLN A 154 -12.09 -5.27 9.56
C GLN A 154 -10.97 -5.96 8.77
N VAL A 155 -10.11 -5.20 8.08
CA VAL A 155 -9.07 -5.77 7.23
C VAL A 155 -8.04 -6.56 8.04
N GLU A 156 -7.61 -6.03 9.19
CA GLU A 156 -6.63 -6.68 10.05
C GLU A 156 -7.16 -8.02 10.58
N ASP A 157 -8.36 -8.02 11.16
CA ASP A 157 -9.02 -9.22 11.66
C ASP A 157 -9.22 -10.27 10.55
N TYR A 158 -9.58 -9.83 9.35
CA TYR A 158 -9.74 -10.71 8.20
C TYR A 158 -8.42 -11.38 7.81
N ILE A 159 -7.32 -10.64 7.76
CA ILE A 159 -5.99 -11.18 7.49
C ILE A 159 -5.61 -12.21 8.55
N GLU A 160 -5.77 -11.89 9.83
CA GLU A 160 -5.44 -12.79 10.95
C GLU A 160 -6.26 -14.09 10.89
N GLN A 161 -7.56 -13.99 10.64
CA GLN A 161 -8.43 -15.17 10.50
C GLN A 161 -8.00 -16.07 9.36
N ARG A 162 -7.67 -15.50 8.19
CA ARG A 162 -7.22 -16.25 7.02
C ARG A 162 -5.89 -16.95 7.26
N LEU A 163 -4.94 -16.27 7.93
CA LEU A 163 -3.64 -16.85 8.27
C LEU A 163 -3.78 -17.99 9.30
N ASN A 164 -4.65 -17.84 10.30
CA ASN A 164 -4.91 -18.88 11.29
C ASN A 164 -5.59 -20.11 10.68
N GLN A 165 -6.54 -19.91 9.74
CA GLN A 165 -7.17 -21.01 9.01
C GLN A 165 -6.17 -21.78 8.17
N ALA A 166 -5.25 -21.09 7.48
CA ALA A 166 -4.20 -21.73 6.70
C ALA A 166 -3.24 -22.54 7.57
N ALA A 167 -2.82 -22.01 8.72
CA ALA A 167 -1.98 -22.70 9.68
C ALA A 167 -2.63 -23.96 10.27
N SER A 168 -3.96 -23.95 10.43
CA SER A 168 -4.73 -25.09 10.97
C SER A 168 -5.03 -26.16 9.93
N ALA A 169 -4.86 -25.85 8.63
CA ALA A 169 -5.11 -26.76 7.52
C ALA A 169 -3.86 -27.55 7.08
N GLU A 170 -2.67 -27.20 7.58
CA GLU A 170 -1.46 -28.02 7.36
C GLU A 170 -1.54 -29.27 8.27
N PRO A 171 -1.57 -30.49 7.70
CA PRO A 171 -1.56 -31.69 8.51
C PRO A 171 -0.23 -31.78 9.27
N VAL A 172 -0.34 -31.99 10.58
CA VAL A 172 0.81 -32.39 11.40
C VAL A 172 1.32 -33.72 10.84
N VAL A 173 2.47 -33.67 10.15
CA VAL A 173 3.19 -34.86 9.70
C VAL A 173 4.08 -35.36 10.84
#